data_602d9300886745ac791caba6dea19017
#
_entry.id   602d9300886745ac791caba6dea19017
#
_cell.length_a   1.000
_cell.length_b   1.000
_cell.length_c   1.000
_cell.angle_alpha   90.00
_cell.angle_beta   90.00
_cell.angle_gamma   90.00
#
_symmetry.space_group_name_H-M   'P 1'
#
loop_
_entity.id
_entity.type
_entity.pdbx_description
1 polymer ?
#
loop_
_entity_poly.entity_id
_entity_poly.type
_entity_poly.pdbx_seq_one_letter_code
_entity_poly.pdbx_strand_id
1 'polypeptide(L)'
;MKYTILTGKYIFKNFFYVVLFALLPAFALSLSLAETEIISVLNAVVVGDFSTWTFSDLFSAVSVLNFSSWHSVLSGIVGVIAIVPCVALLMAFLDKHMRFGKRTFNGLLPKLNDNFISTFGYTVLFLAIYEVWALLLSALLFLTSLLPNAIAVYIIGGGIFVGMHIALLSAIGAIYLWLPCMQITGFQAVEALQYSHQLVTSVRWRILVGQLFFLFATEAVIAACTWFLPETIIFTALTTVLFTLLLLFYCVRMVIAYFDRDQIERADLRKYY
;
A
#
# COMPACT_ATOMS: atom_id res chain seq x y z
N MET A 1 -0.87 -17.86 -0.99
CA MET A 1 -0.56 -17.78 -2.44
C MET A 1 -1.78 -17.75 -3.36
N LYS A 2 -2.92 -18.44 -3.09
CA LYS A 2 -4.13 -18.44 -3.96
C LYS A 2 -4.55 -17.03 -4.41
N TYR A 3 -4.78 -16.10 -3.47
CA TYR A 3 -5.23 -14.73 -3.79
C TYR A 3 -4.20 -13.93 -4.60
N THR A 4 -2.91 -14.06 -4.31
CA THR A 4 -1.84 -13.35 -5.04
C THR A 4 -1.80 -13.77 -6.52
N ILE A 5 -1.89 -15.07 -6.80
CA ILE A 5 -1.92 -15.59 -8.18
C ILE A 5 -3.18 -15.13 -8.92
N LEU A 6 -4.34 -15.21 -8.26
CA LEU A 6 -5.61 -14.75 -8.85
C LEU A 6 -5.60 -13.26 -9.14
N THR A 7 -5.01 -12.46 -8.23
CA THR A 7 -4.84 -11.02 -8.41
C THR A 7 -3.96 -10.71 -9.60
N GLY A 8 -2.78 -11.34 -9.70
CA GLY A 8 -1.88 -11.14 -10.84
C GLY A 8 -2.55 -11.48 -12.18
N LYS A 9 -3.24 -12.63 -12.25
CA LYS A 9 -4.01 -13.01 -13.45
C LYS A 9 -5.11 -11.99 -13.81
N TYR A 10 -5.81 -11.47 -12.79
CA TYR A 10 -6.86 -10.48 -13.00
C TYR A 10 -6.29 -9.16 -13.51
N ILE A 11 -5.23 -8.64 -12.86
CA ILE A 11 -4.57 -7.39 -13.26
C ILE A 11 -4.05 -7.52 -14.69
N PHE A 12 -3.33 -8.60 -15.02
CA PHE A 12 -2.79 -8.81 -16.36
C PHE A 12 -3.88 -8.84 -17.43
N LYS A 13 -4.98 -9.56 -17.17
CA LYS A 13 -6.12 -9.66 -18.12
C LYS A 13 -6.88 -8.34 -18.31
N ASN A 14 -6.88 -7.46 -17.31
CA ASN A 14 -7.67 -6.22 -17.29
C ASN A 14 -6.78 -4.98 -17.15
N PHE A 15 -5.49 -5.08 -17.42
CA PHE A 15 -4.48 -4.04 -17.13
C PHE A 15 -4.91 -2.65 -17.60
N PHE A 16 -5.27 -2.49 -18.87
CA PHE A 16 -5.65 -1.20 -19.46
C PHE A 16 -6.88 -0.56 -18.81
N TYR A 17 -7.75 -1.36 -18.19
CA TYR A 17 -8.94 -0.84 -17.50
C TYR A 17 -8.62 -0.38 -16.08
N VAL A 18 -7.76 -1.11 -15.37
CA VAL A 18 -7.49 -0.85 -13.94
C VAL A 18 -6.35 0.12 -13.71
N VAL A 19 -5.36 0.17 -14.61
CA VAL A 19 -4.18 1.05 -14.47
C VAL A 19 -4.55 2.54 -14.42
N LEU A 20 -5.59 2.94 -15.15
CA LEU A 20 -6.06 4.32 -15.19
C LEU A 20 -6.43 4.88 -13.81
N PHE A 21 -6.93 4.02 -12.91
CA PHE A 21 -7.32 4.43 -11.56
C PHE A 21 -6.14 4.48 -10.57
N ALA A 22 -5.01 3.87 -10.90
CA ALA A 22 -3.87 3.81 -10.00
C ALA A 22 -2.71 4.73 -10.42
N LEU A 23 -2.64 5.10 -11.70
CA LEU A 23 -1.49 5.83 -12.26
C LEU A 23 -1.33 7.23 -11.66
N LEU A 24 -2.41 7.99 -11.52
CA LEU A 24 -2.35 9.36 -11.00
C LEU A 24 -1.86 9.44 -9.55
N PRO A 25 -2.47 8.73 -8.58
CA PRO A 25 -1.96 8.74 -7.22
C PRO A 25 -0.56 8.14 -7.11
N ALA A 26 -0.24 7.10 -7.87
CA ALA A 26 1.08 6.49 -7.88
C ALA A 26 2.17 7.45 -8.37
N PHE A 27 1.89 8.23 -9.41
CA PHE A 27 2.81 9.26 -9.92
C PHE A 27 3.05 10.36 -8.88
N ALA A 28 2.01 10.88 -8.25
CA ALA A 28 2.14 11.90 -7.22
C ALA A 28 2.94 11.37 -5.99
N LEU A 29 2.69 10.12 -5.58
CA LEU A 29 3.45 9.49 -4.50
C LEU A 29 4.91 9.21 -4.89
N SER A 30 5.20 8.91 -6.15
CA SER A 30 6.59 8.73 -6.59
C SER A 30 7.40 10.02 -6.52
N LEU A 31 6.76 11.17 -6.74
CA LEU A 31 7.37 12.49 -6.59
C LEU A 31 7.57 12.92 -5.11
N SER A 32 6.91 12.25 -4.17
CA SER A 32 7.05 12.54 -2.75
C SER A 32 8.18 11.76 -2.07
N LEU A 33 8.83 10.82 -2.77
CA LEU A 33 9.90 10.01 -2.19
C LEU A 33 11.10 10.87 -1.79
N ALA A 34 11.64 10.59 -0.60
CA ALA A 34 12.83 11.22 -0.04
C ALA A 34 14.10 10.51 -0.53
N GLU A 35 14.47 10.71 -1.79
CA GLU A 35 15.60 9.98 -2.40
C GLU A 35 16.92 10.20 -1.67
N THR A 36 17.22 11.45 -1.29
CA THR A 36 18.46 11.83 -0.60
C THR A 36 18.56 11.18 0.77
N GLU A 37 17.47 11.14 1.51
CA GLU A 37 17.38 10.52 2.83
C GLU A 37 17.47 8.99 2.72
N ILE A 38 16.81 8.38 1.74
CA ILE A 38 16.93 6.95 1.47
C ILE A 38 18.38 6.58 1.14
N ILE A 39 19.07 7.37 0.28
CA ILE A 39 20.49 7.14 -0.04
C ILE A 39 21.36 7.29 1.22
N SER A 40 21.12 8.31 2.05
CA SER A 40 21.85 8.51 3.30
C SER A 40 21.71 7.31 4.24
N VAL A 41 20.48 6.83 4.43
CA VAL A 41 20.19 5.66 5.26
C VAL A 41 20.87 4.39 4.71
N LEU A 42 20.79 4.16 3.40
CA LEU A 42 21.42 3.00 2.75
C LEU A 42 22.95 3.05 2.83
N ASN A 43 23.55 4.23 2.63
CA ASN A 43 24.99 4.43 2.76
C ASN A 43 25.48 4.05 4.15
N ALA A 44 24.80 4.53 5.20
CA ALA A 44 25.13 4.20 6.58
C ALA A 44 25.07 2.68 6.83
N VAL A 45 24.06 2.00 6.27
CA VAL A 45 23.94 0.53 6.35
C VAL A 45 25.11 -0.16 5.64
N VAL A 46 25.50 0.28 4.45
CA VAL A 46 26.59 -0.36 3.67
C VAL A 46 27.95 -0.13 4.31
N VAL A 47 28.22 1.09 4.80
CA VAL A 47 29.48 1.47 5.45
C VAL A 47 29.57 0.93 6.87
N GLY A 48 28.46 0.70 7.54
CA GLY A 48 28.38 0.30 8.95
C GLY A 48 28.58 1.47 9.91
N ASP A 49 28.43 2.71 9.43
CA ASP A 49 28.49 3.93 10.23
C ASP A 49 27.08 4.49 10.44
N PHE A 50 26.49 4.12 11.57
CA PHE A 50 25.15 4.53 11.97
C PHE A 50 25.13 5.86 12.74
N SER A 51 26.28 6.46 13.02
CA SER A 51 26.36 7.75 13.73
C SER A 51 25.77 8.91 12.91
N THR A 52 25.66 8.72 11.59
CA THR A 52 25.07 9.68 10.66
C THR A 52 23.54 9.65 10.63
N TRP A 53 22.91 8.62 11.21
CA TRP A 53 21.45 8.53 11.24
C TRP A 53 20.84 9.59 12.15
N THR A 54 19.95 10.41 11.59
CA THR A 54 19.08 11.29 12.36
C THR A 54 17.66 10.74 12.35
N PHE A 55 16.88 11.09 13.37
CA PHE A 55 15.46 10.73 13.40
C PHE A 55 14.72 11.28 12.18
N SER A 56 15.05 12.52 11.76
CA SER A 56 14.44 13.18 10.61
C SER A 56 14.67 12.43 9.32
N ASP A 57 15.91 11.98 9.05
CA ASP A 57 16.25 11.25 7.82
C ASP A 57 15.54 9.90 7.78
N LEU A 58 15.56 9.17 8.89
CA LEU A 58 14.86 7.89 9.01
C LEU A 58 13.35 8.04 8.82
N PHE A 59 12.74 9.07 9.41
CA PHE A 59 11.31 9.33 9.28
C PHE A 59 10.96 9.74 7.85
N SER A 60 11.71 10.65 7.24
CA SER A 60 11.48 11.09 5.86
C SER A 60 11.66 9.96 4.84
N ALA A 61 12.58 9.02 5.11
CA ALA A 61 12.80 7.87 4.22
C ALA A 61 11.61 6.89 4.15
N VAL A 62 10.78 6.83 5.19
CA VAL A 62 9.66 5.87 5.26
C VAL A 62 8.27 6.52 5.27
N SER A 63 8.16 7.80 5.63
CA SER A 63 6.87 8.53 5.69
C SER A 63 6.33 8.84 4.29
N VAL A 64 5.02 8.74 4.12
CA VAL A 64 4.32 9.21 2.90
C VAL A 64 4.26 10.73 2.86
N LEU A 65 4.12 11.37 4.04
CA LEU A 65 4.13 12.82 4.19
C LEU A 65 5.58 13.29 4.44
N ASN A 66 6.39 13.23 3.39
CA ASN A 66 7.79 13.62 3.46
C ASN A 66 7.94 15.14 3.63
N PHE A 67 8.50 15.56 4.76
CA PHE A 67 8.72 16.97 5.12
C PHE A 67 10.13 17.50 4.75
N SER A 68 10.92 16.73 3.98
CA SER A 68 12.27 17.16 3.58
C SER A 68 12.25 18.35 2.62
N SER A 69 11.27 18.43 1.73
CA SER A 69 11.09 19.56 0.82
C SER A 69 9.61 19.94 0.65
N TRP A 70 9.35 21.20 0.31
CA TRP A 70 8.00 21.67 0.03
C TRP A 70 7.34 20.92 -1.14
N HIS A 71 8.13 20.59 -2.16
CA HIS A 71 7.64 19.83 -3.32
C HIS A 71 7.21 18.40 -2.93
N SER A 72 8.01 17.75 -2.09
CA SER A 72 7.69 16.39 -1.60
C SER A 72 6.43 16.37 -0.75
N VAL A 73 6.27 17.35 0.18
CA VAL A 73 5.05 17.50 0.98
C VAL A 73 3.83 17.68 0.08
N LEU A 74 3.91 18.62 -0.88
CA LEU A 74 2.80 18.92 -1.77
C LEU A 74 2.42 17.69 -2.63
N SER A 75 3.42 17.00 -3.17
CA SER A 75 3.22 15.79 -3.97
C SER A 75 2.60 14.67 -3.14
N GLY A 76 3.04 14.46 -1.90
CA GLY A 76 2.46 13.49 -0.96
C GLY A 76 1.00 13.79 -0.67
N ILE A 77 0.67 15.05 -0.34
CA ILE A 77 -0.71 15.50 -0.10
C ILE A 77 -1.57 15.28 -1.35
N VAL A 78 -1.11 15.69 -2.54
CA VAL A 78 -1.82 15.47 -3.81
C VAL A 78 -2.03 13.99 -4.08
N GLY A 79 -1.01 13.16 -3.80
CA GLY A 79 -1.10 11.70 -3.93
C GLY A 79 -2.18 11.10 -3.04
N VAL A 80 -2.20 11.48 -1.76
CA VAL A 80 -3.22 11.02 -0.79
C VAL A 80 -4.62 11.51 -1.18
N ILE A 81 -4.78 12.76 -1.60
CA ILE A 81 -6.07 13.28 -2.07
C ILE A 81 -6.52 12.51 -3.32
N ALA A 82 -5.62 12.23 -4.26
CA ALA A 82 -5.94 11.50 -5.49
C ALA A 82 -6.30 10.02 -5.23
N ILE A 83 -5.77 9.38 -4.18
CA ILE A 83 -6.12 8.01 -3.81
C ILE A 83 -7.64 7.88 -3.60
N VAL A 84 -8.28 8.84 -2.93
CA VAL A 84 -9.71 8.73 -2.55
C VAL A 84 -10.62 8.51 -3.76
N PRO A 85 -10.71 9.42 -4.75
CA PRO A 85 -11.57 9.21 -5.91
C PRO A 85 -11.09 8.05 -6.79
N CYS A 86 -9.79 7.86 -6.92
CA CYS A 86 -9.24 6.80 -7.76
C CYS A 86 -9.55 5.40 -7.20
N VAL A 87 -9.38 5.18 -5.90
CA VAL A 87 -9.74 3.91 -5.25
C VAL A 87 -11.25 3.71 -5.24
N ALA A 88 -12.06 4.75 -4.98
CA ALA A 88 -13.51 4.64 -5.01
C ALA A 88 -14.01 4.18 -6.40
N LEU A 89 -13.46 4.75 -7.48
CA LEU A 89 -13.77 4.35 -8.86
C LEU A 89 -13.25 2.95 -9.19
N LEU A 90 -12.03 2.61 -8.75
CA LEU A 90 -11.46 1.29 -8.93
C LEU A 90 -12.32 0.22 -8.26
N MET A 91 -12.73 0.44 -7.01
CA MET A 91 -13.58 -0.49 -6.26
C MET A 91 -14.94 -0.68 -6.95
N ALA A 92 -15.56 0.43 -7.41
CA ALA A 92 -16.81 0.37 -8.18
C ALA A 92 -16.66 -0.42 -9.50
N PHE A 93 -15.52 -0.24 -10.20
CA PHE A 93 -15.21 -1.00 -11.41
C PHE A 93 -15.02 -2.49 -11.10
N LEU A 94 -14.26 -2.82 -10.05
CA LEU A 94 -13.99 -4.19 -9.64
C LEU A 94 -15.27 -4.93 -9.25
N ASP A 95 -16.12 -4.31 -8.41
CA ASP A 95 -17.42 -4.87 -8.03
C ASP A 95 -18.27 -5.16 -9.27
N LYS A 96 -18.44 -4.16 -10.14
CA LYS A 96 -19.23 -4.30 -11.35
C LYS A 96 -18.70 -5.39 -12.28
N HIS A 97 -17.39 -5.42 -12.52
CA HIS A 97 -16.78 -6.42 -13.39
C HIS A 97 -16.86 -7.82 -12.79
N MET A 98 -16.55 -8.00 -11.51
CA MET A 98 -16.57 -9.30 -10.87
C MET A 98 -17.99 -9.85 -10.69
N ARG A 99 -18.98 -8.99 -10.44
CA ARG A 99 -20.37 -9.36 -10.22
C ARG A 99 -21.15 -9.64 -11.51
N PHE A 100 -20.93 -8.80 -12.55
CA PHE A 100 -21.71 -8.86 -13.79
C PHE A 100 -20.92 -9.28 -15.03
N GLY A 101 -19.60 -9.43 -14.96
CA GLY A 101 -18.73 -9.77 -16.08
C GLY A 101 -18.52 -8.64 -17.10
N LYS A 102 -19.08 -7.44 -16.87
CA LYS A 102 -19.05 -6.31 -17.82
C LYS A 102 -17.88 -5.37 -17.56
N ARG A 103 -17.02 -5.18 -18.58
CA ARG A 103 -15.88 -4.22 -18.58
C ARG A 103 -16.33 -2.88 -19.13
N THR A 104 -17.03 -2.08 -18.33
CA THR A 104 -17.55 -0.78 -18.76
C THR A 104 -17.37 0.27 -17.69
N PHE A 105 -17.05 1.49 -18.10
CA PHE A 105 -16.97 2.67 -17.24
C PHE A 105 -18.33 3.34 -17.00
N ASN A 106 -19.35 2.94 -17.73
CA ASN A 106 -20.69 3.53 -17.59
C ASN A 106 -21.23 3.31 -16.17
N GLY A 107 -21.75 4.38 -15.57
CA GLY A 107 -22.34 4.32 -14.22
C GLY A 107 -21.32 4.24 -13.07
N LEU A 108 -20.02 4.50 -13.31
CA LEU A 108 -19.03 4.60 -12.23
C LEU A 108 -19.13 5.94 -11.48
N LEU A 109 -19.47 7.05 -12.16
CA LEU A 109 -19.58 8.37 -11.53
C LEU A 109 -20.66 8.45 -10.43
N PRO A 110 -21.89 7.92 -10.61
CA PRO A 110 -22.83 7.81 -9.51
C PRO A 110 -22.27 7.00 -8.33
N LYS A 111 -21.59 5.88 -8.61
CA LYS A 111 -20.95 5.05 -7.60
C LYS A 111 -19.77 5.75 -6.91
N LEU A 112 -19.11 6.70 -7.56
CA LEU A 112 -18.09 7.53 -6.92
C LEU A 112 -18.68 8.29 -5.73
N ASN A 113 -19.84 8.93 -5.92
CA ASN A 113 -20.49 9.69 -4.85
C ASN A 113 -20.87 8.79 -3.67
N ASP A 114 -21.43 7.60 -3.94
CA ASP A 114 -21.79 6.63 -2.90
C ASP A 114 -20.57 6.11 -2.13
N ASN A 115 -19.45 5.90 -2.82
CA ASN A 115 -18.24 5.28 -2.27
C ASN A 115 -17.24 6.30 -1.70
N PHE A 116 -17.41 7.60 -1.96
CA PHE A 116 -16.42 8.63 -1.64
C PHE A 116 -16.14 8.71 -0.14
N ILE A 117 -17.19 8.81 0.68
CA ILE A 117 -17.06 8.97 2.15
C ILE A 117 -16.41 7.72 2.77
N SER A 118 -16.81 6.53 2.35
CA SER A 118 -16.23 5.28 2.86
C SER A 118 -14.76 5.13 2.46
N THR A 119 -14.41 5.50 1.22
CA THR A 119 -13.00 5.48 0.77
C THR A 119 -12.17 6.54 1.48
N PHE A 120 -12.72 7.75 1.69
CA PHE A 120 -12.04 8.81 2.44
C PHE A 120 -11.73 8.35 3.87
N GLY A 121 -12.73 7.85 4.60
CA GLY A 121 -12.54 7.36 5.97
C GLY A 121 -11.51 6.22 6.04
N TYR A 122 -11.58 5.28 5.10
CA TYR A 122 -10.61 4.19 4.99
C TYR A 122 -9.18 4.70 4.73
N THR A 123 -9.03 5.64 3.78
CA THR A 123 -7.71 6.20 3.41
C THR A 123 -7.10 6.98 4.56
N VAL A 124 -7.89 7.79 5.28
CA VAL A 124 -7.42 8.54 6.45
C VAL A 124 -6.96 7.60 7.56
N LEU A 125 -7.74 6.54 7.86
CA LEU A 125 -7.36 5.57 8.88
C LEU A 125 -6.10 4.78 8.47
N PHE A 126 -6.03 4.36 7.21
CA PHE A 126 -4.85 3.66 6.67
C PHE A 126 -3.61 4.54 6.77
N LEU A 127 -3.70 5.81 6.36
CA LEU A 127 -2.60 6.77 6.46
C LEU A 127 -2.19 7.01 7.92
N ALA A 128 -3.15 7.19 8.82
CA ALA A 128 -2.85 7.36 10.24
C ALA A 128 -2.08 6.15 10.83
N ILE A 129 -2.52 4.92 10.52
CA ILE A 129 -1.81 3.70 10.94
C ILE A 129 -0.40 3.68 10.36
N TYR A 130 -0.24 4.04 9.09
CA TYR A 130 1.04 4.02 8.41
C TYR A 130 2.01 5.07 8.98
N GLU A 131 1.57 6.31 9.18
CA GLU A 131 2.41 7.39 9.73
C GLU A 131 2.80 7.16 11.19
N VAL A 132 1.89 6.62 12.00
CA VAL A 132 2.23 6.19 13.38
C VAL A 132 3.29 5.07 13.36
N TRP A 133 3.15 4.12 12.45
CA TRP A 133 4.15 3.07 12.26
C TRP A 133 5.50 3.65 11.80
N ALA A 134 5.52 4.56 10.82
CA ALA A 134 6.72 5.20 10.31
C ALA A 134 7.45 5.98 11.43
N LEU A 135 6.70 6.71 12.26
CA LEU A 135 7.23 7.43 13.42
C LEU A 135 7.86 6.47 14.44
N LEU A 136 7.16 5.39 14.80
CA LEU A 136 7.67 4.42 15.76
C LEU A 136 8.88 3.65 15.22
N LEU A 137 8.86 3.24 13.95
CA LEU A 137 9.98 2.56 13.30
C LEU A 137 11.22 3.46 13.32
N SER A 138 11.08 4.71 12.90
CA SER A 138 12.18 5.68 12.85
C SER A 138 12.74 5.99 14.24
N ALA A 139 11.89 6.15 15.25
CA ALA A 139 12.33 6.36 16.63
C ALA A 139 13.12 5.15 17.17
N LEU A 140 12.64 3.93 16.93
CA LEU A 140 13.31 2.71 17.39
C LEU A 140 14.63 2.49 16.64
N LEU A 141 14.70 2.72 15.34
CA LEU A 141 15.95 2.63 14.57
C LEU A 141 16.95 3.70 15.00
N PHE A 142 16.49 4.94 15.24
CA PHE A 142 17.34 6.00 15.79
C PHE A 142 17.90 5.61 17.17
N LEU A 143 17.10 5.05 18.06
CA LEU A 143 17.59 4.58 19.35
C LEU A 143 18.64 3.46 19.22
N THR A 144 18.49 2.59 18.21
CA THR A 144 19.52 1.54 17.98
C THR A 144 20.82 2.11 17.43
N SER A 145 20.78 3.21 16.66
CA SER A 145 21.99 3.85 16.13
C SER A 145 22.90 4.42 17.22
N LEU A 146 22.36 4.67 18.42
CA LEU A 146 23.15 5.13 19.58
C LEU A 146 23.99 4.02 20.23
N LEU A 147 23.84 2.78 19.80
CA LEU A 147 24.64 1.66 20.31
C LEU A 147 26.09 1.75 19.80
N PRO A 148 27.09 1.49 20.65
CA PRO A 148 28.51 1.64 20.28
C PRO A 148 29.03 0.57 19.31
N ASN A 149 28.27 -0.50 19.09
CA ASN A 149 28.68 -1.66 18.29
C ASN A 149 27.83 -1.80 17.04
N ALA A 150 28.40 -1.64 15.86
CA ALA A 150 27.72 -1.77 14.58
C ALA A 150 27.02 -3.13 14.39
N ILE A 151 27.63 -4.23 14.87
CA ILE A 151 27.00 -5.56 14.79
C ILE A 151 25.70 -5.61 15.62
N ALA A 152 25.69 -4.99 16.80
CA ALA A 152 24.48 -4.88 17.61
C ALA A 152 23.40 -4.05 16.90
N VAL A 153 23.77 -2.95 16.21
CA VAL A 153 22.84 -2.14 15.43
C VAL A 153 22.23 -2.96 14.28
N TYR A 154 23.00 -3.75 13.55
CA TYR A 154 22.48 -4.64 12.50
C TYR A 154 21.48 -5.66 13.02
N ILE A 155 21.84 -6.36 14.13
CA ILE A 155 20.98 -7.43 14.68
C ILE A 155 19.70 -6.85 15.27
N ILE A 156 19.83 -5.84 16.13
CA ILE A 156 18.68 -5.24 16.82
C ILE A 156 17.84 -4.41 15.85
N GLY A 157 18.46 -3.58 15.04
CA GLY A 157 17.79 -2.76 14.03
C GLY A 157 17.07 -3.61 12.98
N GLY A 158 17.71 -4.68 12.49
CA GLY A 158 17.07 -5.64 11.58
C GLY A 158 15.89 -6.36 12.22
N GLY A 159 16.01 -6.75 13.49
CA GLY A 159 14.91 -7.34 14.27
C GLY A 159 13.75 -6.37 14.46
N ILE A 160 14.03 -5.11 14.78
CA ILE A 160 13.02 -4.03 14.89
C ILE A 160 12.35 -3.80 13.54
N PHE A 161 13.13 -3.68 12.47
CA PHE A 161 12.60 -3.47 11.12
C PHE A 161 11.58 -4.55 10.75
N VAL A 162 11.95 -5.83 10.84
CA VAL A 162 11.05 -6.94 10.54
C VAL A 162 9.85 -6.97 11.49
N GLY A 163 10.07 -6.80 12.79
CA GLY A 163 9.00 -6.81 13.79
C GLY A 163 7.97 -5.70 13.57
N MET A 164 8.43 -4.49 13.25
CA MET A 164 7.55 -3.34 12.96
C MET A 164 6.75 -3.54 11.67
N HIS A 165 7.32 -4.19 10.64
CA HIS A 165 6.57 -4.54 9.43
C HIS A 165 5.47 -5.57 9.71
N ILE A 166 5.75 -6.57 10.54
CA ILE A 166 4.73 -7.53 10.98
C ILE A 166 3.62 -6.81 11.77
N ALA A 167 3.96 -5.85 12.63
CA ALA A 167 2.99 -5.05 13.38
C ALA A 167 2.12 -4.20 12.44
N LEU A 168 2.73 -3.48 11.48
CA LEU A 168 2.01 -2.71 10.46
C LEU A 168 1.00 -3.57 9.71
N LEU A 169 1.46 -4.69 9.17
CA LEU A 169 0.60 -5.59 8.39
C LEU A 169 -0.48 -6.23 9.25
N SER A 170 -0.23 -6.47 10.53
CA SER A 170 -1.24 -6.97 11.47
C SER A 170 -2.34 -5.92 11.70
N ALA A 171 -1.98 -4.64 11.83
CA ALA A 171 -2.92 -3.55 11.98
C ALA A 171 -3.73 -3.33 10.68
N ILE A 172 -3.06 -3.26 9.53
CA ILE A 172 -3.73 -3.16 8.21
C ILE A 172 -4.60 -4.39 7.95
N GLY A 173 -4.12 -5.58 8.33
CA GLY A 173 -4.87 -6.82 8.19
C GLY A 173 -6.19 -6.83 8.96
N ALA A 174 -6.28 -6.12 10.08
CA ALA A 174 -7.52 -6.00 10.86
C ALA A 174 -8.62 -5.23 10.11
N ILE A 175 -8.24 -4.24 9.30
CA ILE A 175 -9.16 -3.41 8.50
C ILE A 175 -9.22 -3.82 7.03
N TYR A 176 -8.57 -4.91 6.64
CA TYR A 176 -8.29 -5.24 5.24
C TYR A 176 -9.54 -5.37 4.37
N LEU A 177 -10.59 -6.02 4.85
CA LEU A 177 -11.84 -6.19 4.11
C LEU A 177 -12.90 -5.16 4.49
N TRP A 178 -12.57 -4.16 5.32
CA TRP A 178 -13.52 -3.16 5.78
C TRP A 178 -14.11 -2.33 4.64
N LEU A 179 -13.26 -1.87 3.71
CA LEU A 179 -13.70 -1.07 2.57
C LEU A 179 -14.70 -1.83 1.66
N PRO A 180 -14.43 -3.08 1.17
CA PRO A 180 -15.44 -3.81 0.41
C PRO A 180 -16.70 -4.14 1.21
N CYS A 181 -16.61 -4.38 2.53
CA CYS A 181 -17.81 -4.55 3.37
C CYS A 181 -18.70 -3.31 3.38
N MET A 182 -18.14 -2.09 3.41
CA MET A 182 -18.93 -0.87 3.30
C MET A 182 -19.53 -0.66 1.91
N GLN A 183 -18.75 -0.90 0.86
CA GLN A 183 -19.12 -0.49 -0.51
C GLN A 183 -19.94 -1.54 -1.26
N ILE A 184 -19.75 -2.81 -0.96
CA ILE A 184 -20.40 -3.92 -1.68
C ILE A 184 -21.65 -4.40 -0.96
N THR A 185 -21.61 -4.54 0.38
CA THR A 185 -22.79 -4.90 1.18
C THR A 185 -23.61 -3.70 1.64
N GLY A 186 -23.00 -2.50 1.67
CA GLY A 186 -23.68 -1.31 2.17
C GLY A 186 -23.79 -1.22 3.69
N PHE A 187 -22.98 -2.00 4.43
CA PHE A 187 -22.95 -1.92 5.89
C PHE A 187 -22.45 -0.58 6.40
N GLN A 188 -22.95 -0.15 7.54
CA GLN A 188 -22.41 1.01 8.25
C GLN A 188 -20.98 0.73 8.75
N ALA A 189 -20.20 1.78 9.02
CA ALA A 189 -18.77 1.66 9.30
C ALA A 189 -18.44 0.64 10.40
N VAL A 190 -19.16 0.66 11.53
CA VAL A 190 -18.90 -0.25 12.67
C VAL A 190 -19.30 -1.69 12.33
N GLU A 191 -20.45 -1.88 11.72
CA GLU A 191 -20.94 -3.20 11.28
C GLU A 191 -20.00 -3.81 10.24
N ALA A 192 -19.58 -3.00 9.26
CA ALA A 192 -18.62 -3.40 8.24
C ALA A 192 -17.28 -3.82 8.85
N LEU A 193 -16.81 -3.13 9.89
CA LEU A 193 -15.56 -3.48 10.58
C LEU A 193 -15.68 -4.83 11.31
N GLN A 194 -16.77 -5.05 12.03
CA GLN A 194 -17.03 -6.31 12.73
C GLN A 194 -17.12 -7.47 11.74
N TYR A 195 -17.87 -7.27 10.65
CA TYR A 195 -18.03 -8.27 9.61
C TYR A 195 -16.69 -8.57 8.89
N SER A 196 -15.92 -7.54 8.54
CA SER A 196 -14.58 -7.66 7.99
C SER A 196 -13.67 -8.51 8.90
N HIS A 197 -13.70 -8.26 10.20
CA HIS A 197 -12.89 -9.03 11.16
C HIS A 197 -13.27 -10.51 11.17
N GLN A 198 -14.56 -10.85 11.13
CA GLN A 198 -15.03 -12.24 11.05
C GLN A 198 -14.55 -12.92 9.76
N LEU A 199 -14.64 -12.25 8.61
CA LEU A 199 -14.19 -12.78 7.32
C LEU A 199 -12.68 -13.01 7.26
N VAL A 200 -11.88 -12.10 7.87
CA VAL A 200 -10.40 -12.15 7.83
C VAL A 200 -9.84 -13.20 8.78
N THR A 201 -10.46 -13.44 9.94
CA THR A 201 -9.88 -14.26 11.03
C THR A 201 -9.39 -15.61 10.56
N SER A 202 -10.14 -16.31 9.71
CA SER A 202 -9.80 -17.66 9.23
C SER A 202 -8.70 -17.69 8.16
N VAL A 203 -8.38 -16.57 7.51
CA VAL A 203 -7.39 -16.46 6.43
C VAL A 203 -6.30 -15.43 6.70
N ARG A 204 -6.29 -14.86 7.90
CA ARG A 204 -5.42 -13.76 8.31
C ARG A 204 -3.96 -14.01 7.94
N TRP A 205 -3.40 -15.14 8.33
CA TRP A 205 -2.00 -15.48 8.03
C TRP A 205 -1.69 -15.57 6.54
N ARG A 206 -2.62 -16.10 5.74
CA ARG A 206 -2.43 -16.20 4.27
C ARG A 206 -2.42 -14.82 3.61
N ILE A 207 -3.20 -13.87 4.15
CA ILE A 207 -3.21 -12.48 3.69
C ILE A 207 -1.92 -11.80 4.11
N LEU A 208 -1.55 -11.88 5.41
CA LEU A 208 -0.37 -11.22 5.99
C LEU A 208 0.93 -11.63 5.31
N VAL A 209 1.21 -12.95 5.20
CA VAL A 209 2.45 -13.45 4.60
C VAL A 209 2.61 -12.98 3.15
N GLY A 210 1.52 -13.02 2.37
CA GLY A 210 1.58 -12.55 0.99
C GLY A 210 1.76 -11.04 0.86
N GLN A 211 1.26 -10.24 1.81
CA GLN A 211 1.48 -8.80 1.85
C GLN A 211 2.90 -8.45 2.32
N LEU A 212 3.40 -9.15 3.32
CA LEU A 212 4.76 -8.98 3.82
C LEU A 212 5.79 -9.19 2.72
N PHE A 213 5.68 -10.29 1.99
CA PHE A 213 6.57 -10.57 0.86
C PHE A 213 6.50 -9.48 -0.21
N PHE A 214 5.29 -9.03 -0.56
CA PHE A 214 5.10 -8.00 -1.57
C PHE A 214 5.64 -6.63 -1.12
N LEU A 215 5.47 -6.28 0.14
CA LEU A 215 5.98 -5.04 0.72
C LEU A 215 7.51 -5.03 0.72
N PHE A 216 8.16 -6.07 1.26
CA PHE A 216 9.62 -6.17 1.26
C PHE A 216 10.22 -6.20 -0.16
N ALA A 217 9.55 -6.89 -1.10
CA ALA A 217 9.99 -6.87 -2.48
C ALA A 217 9.93 -5.46 -3.09
N THR A 218 8.87 -4.70 -2.79
CA THR A 218 8.72 -3.32 -3.25
C THR A 218 9.78 -2.42 -2.64
N GLU A 219 10.00 -2.49 -1.33
CA GLU A 219 11.04 -1.71 -0.63
C GLU A 219 12.43 -2.04 -1.15
N ALA A 220 12.75 -3.32 -1.35
CA ALA A 220 14.03 -3.73 -1.91
C ALA A 220 14.25 -3.19 -3.32
N VAL A 221 13.20 -3.18 -4.17
CA VAL A 221 13.30 -2.61 -5.52
C VAL A 221 13.43 -1.09 -5.46
N ILE A 222 12.69 -0.39 -4.58
CA ILE A 222 12.85 1.06 -4.38
C ILE A 222 14.27 1.37 -3.91
N ALA A 223 14.79 0.67 -2.90
CA ALA A 223 16.14 0.85 -2.40
C ALA A 223 17.18 0.63 -3.50
N ALA A 224 17.04 -0.41 -4.31
CA ALA A 224 17.92 -0.67 -5.44
C ALA A 224 17.81 0.42 -6.52
N CYS A 225 16.61 0.86 -6.87
CA CYS A 225 16.41 1.96 -7.82
C CYS A 225 17.04 3.26 -7.32
N THR A 226 16.85 3.59 -6.04
CA THR A 226 17.44 4.77 -5.42
C THR A 226 18.97 4.72 -5.42
N TRP A 227 19.53 3.53 -5.18
CA TRP A 227 20.98 3.34 -5.17
C TRP A 227 21.63 3.47 -6.55
N PHE A 228 21.00 2.88 -7.60
CA PHE A 228 21.59 2.81 -8.94
C PHE A 228 21.15 3.94 -9.87
N LEU A 229 20.03 4.59 -9.62
CA LEU A 229 19.39 5.54 -10.54
C LEU A 229 18.90 6.83 -9.79
N PRO A 230 19.72 7.42 -8.90
CA PRO A 230 19.25 8.57 -8.13
C PRO A 230 18.95 9.76 -9.06
N GLU A 231 17.97 10.56 -8.69
CA GLU A 231 17.58 11.85 -9.32
C GLU A 231 17.33 11.77 -10.83
N THR A 232 16.91 10.61 -11.33
CA THR A 232 16.65 10.42 -12.76
C THR A 232 15.14 10.34 -13.05
N ILE A 233 14.75 10.75 -14.27
CA ILE A 233 13.39 10.52 -14.78
C ILE A 233 13.06 9.02 -14.78
N ILE A 234 14.05 8.17 -14.98
CA ILE A 234 13.91 6.72 -14.97
C ILE A 234 13.50 6.24 -13.56
N PHE A 235 14.10 6.78 -12.51
CA PHE A 235 13.73 6.49 -11.13
C PHE A 235 12.25 6.82 -10.88
N THR A 236 11.80 8.03 -11.21
CA THR A 236 10.40 8.44 -11.06
C THR A 236 9.46 7.55 -11.87
N ALA A 237 9.82 7.17 -13.09
CA ALA A 237 9.02 6.26 -13.91
C ALA A 237 8.90 4.87 -13.29
N LEU A 238 10.02 4.28 -12.82
CA LEU A 238 10.04 2.97 -12.18
C LEU A 238 9.25 2.95 -10.87
N THR A 239 9.45 3.95 -10.01
CA THR A 239 8.71 4.06 -8.74
C THR A 239 7.23 4.31 -8.97
N THR A 240 6.83 5.07 -10.00
CA THR A 240 5.43 5.21 -10.42
C THR A 240 4.83 3.86 -10.81
N VAL A 241 5.54 3.05 -11.60
CA VAL A 241 5.08 1.70 -11.96
C VAL A 241 4.94 0.82 -10.73
N LEU A 242 5.92 0.85 -9.81
CA LEU A 242 5.88 0.09 -8.56
C LEU A 242 4.69 0.47 -7.68
N PHE A 243 4.46 1.77 -7.46
CA PHE A 243 3.30 2.22 -6.68
C PHE A 243 1.97 1.92 -7.36
N THR A 244 1.92 2.01 -8.71
CA THR A 244 0.74 1.58 -9.48
C THR A 244 0.44 0.11 -9.25
N LEU A 245 1.44 -0.76 -9.35
CA LEU A 245 1.28 -2.19 -9.09
C LEU A 245 0.91 -2.47 -7.63
N LEU A 246 1.54 -1.78 -6.67
CA LEU A 246 1.24 -1.91 -5.24
C LEU A 246 -0.23 -1.60 -4.96
N LEU A 247 -0.73 -0.47 -5.44
CA LEU A 247 -2.11 -0.03 -5.26
C LEU A 247 -3.11 -1.01 -5.91
N LEU A 248 -2.82 -1.42 -7.16
CA LEU A 248 -3.64 -2.40 -7.87
C LEU A 248 -3.66 -3.76 -7.17
N PHE A 249 -2.49 -4.26 -6.76
CA PHE A 249 -2.41 -5.52 -6.02
C PHE A 249 -3.18 -5.45 -4.71
N TYR A 250 -3.08 -4.35 -3.99
CA TYR A 250 -3.80 -4.17 -2.74
C TYR A 250 -5.32 -4.19 -2.95
N CYS A 251 -5.84 -3.34 -3.82
CA CYS A 251 -7.28 -3.20 -4.04
C CYS A 251 -7.90 -4.43 -4.72
N VAL A 252 -7.30 -4.94 -5.79
CA VAL A 252 -7.82 -6.12 -6.52
C VAL A 252 -7.81 -7.36 -5.63
N ARG A 253 -6.74 -7.58 -4.87
CA ARG A 253 -6.63 -8.71 -3.95
C ARG A 253 -7.65 -8.62 -2.82
N MET A 254 -7.91 -7.41 -2.32
CA MET A 254 -8.90 -7.14 -1.30
C MET A 254 -10.30 -7.54 -1.78
N VAL A 255 -10.69 -7.13 -2.99
CA VAL A 255 -11.99 -7.49 -3.58
C VAL A 255 -12.09 -8.99 -3.88
N ILE A 256 -11.04 -9.60 -4.45
CA ILE A 256 -11.02 -11.06 -4.70
C ILE A 256 -11.16 -11.85 -3.40
N ALA A 257 -10.44 -11.44 -2.34
CA ALA A 257 -10.54 -12.08 -1.04
C ALA A 257 -11.93 -11.92 -0.45
N TYR A 258 -12.54 -10.74 -0.59
CA TYR A 258 -13.90 -10.47 -0.14
C TYR A 258 -14.91 -11.39 -0.86
N PHE A 259 -14.92 -11.45 -2.18
CA PHE A 259 -15.83 -12.31 -2.95
C PHE A 259 -15.68 -13.79 -2.59
N ASP A 260 -14.43 -14.28 -2.41
CA ASP A 260 -14.18 -15.68 -2.03
C ASP A 260 -14.65 -15.98 -0.59
N ARG A 261 -14.55 -15.00 0.33
CA ARG A 261 -14.92 -15.18 1.75
C ARG A 261 -16.41 -15.01 1.99
N ASP A 262 -17.04 -14.08 1.30
CA ASP A 262 -18.48 -13.82 1.35
C ASP A 262 -19.27 -14.74 0.40
N GLN A 263 -18.59 -15.71 -0.24
CA GLN A 263 -19.15 -16.71 -1.15
C GLN A 263 -19.95 -16.09 -2.32
N ILE A 264 -19.60 -14.87 -2.73
CA ILE A 264 -20.22 -14.22 -3.87
C ILE A 264 -19.67 -14.81 -5.16
N GLU A 265 -20.57 -15.24 -6.06
CA GLU A 265 -20.17 -15.81 -7.34
C GLU A 265 -19.54 -14.76 -8.25
N ARG A 266 -18.41 -15.11 -8.87
CA ARG A 266 -17.66 -14.24 -9.77
C ARG A 266 -18.05 -14.50 -11.23
N ALA A 267 -18.81 -13.59 -11.82
CA ALA A 267 -19.24 -13.67 -13.22
C ALA A 267 -18.09 -13.47 -14.23
N ASP A 268 -17.01 -12.76 -13.84
CA ASP A 268 -15.82 -12.56 -14.67
C ASP A 268 -15.04 -13.86 -14.96
N LEU A 269 -15.28 -14.91 -14.19
CA LEU A 269 -14.69 -16.24 -14.37
C LEU A 269 -15.56 -17.17 -15.23
N ARG A 270 -16.82 -16.83 -15.47
CA ARG A 270 -17.68 -17.63 -16.33
C ARG A 270 -17.13 -17.61 -17.75
N LYS A 271 -16.87 -18.80 -18.31
CA LYS A 271 -16.59 -18.91 -19.73
C LYS A 271 -17.95 -18.77 -20.43
N TYR A 272 -18.11 -17.71 -21.21
CA TYR A 272 -19.21 -17.64 -22.17
C TYR A 272 -18.95 -18.71 -23.22
N TYR A 273 -19.74 -19.78 -23.19
CA TYR A 273 -19.79 -20.77 -24.24
C TYR A 273 -20.64 -20.21 -25.40
#